data_3413a14f23ff0f7a4b6b5a9ab65dda7c
#
_entry.id   3413a14f23ff0f7a4b6b5a9ab65dda7c
#
_cell.length_a   1.000
_cell.length_b   1.000
_cell.length_c   1.000
_cell.angle_alpha   90.00
_cell.angle_beta   90.00
_cell.angle_gamma   90.00
#
_symmetry.space_group_name_H-M   'P 1'
#
loop_
_entity.id
_entity.type
_entity.pdbx_description
1 polymer ?
#
loop_
_entity_poly.entity_id
_entity_poly.type
_entity_poly.pdbx_seq_one_letter_code
_entity_poly.pdbx_strand_id
1 'polypeptide(L)'
;MYFTDKKRDITAIEIKEDIDKIDNFLELDDKLNNEKELFANIYSGSSIYIISYPKGKNLELSYGLITDIKNEKIKHQCSTENGSSGSPILLLNNNKVIGIHKGGYHDKELNGGVFINFFINEINKNDDLKINPTNFNENVENQIESKDNLIKEKYEKENPLEINENKYNEKKVNRMKLKYDIKQTDKSIKIFGKKFVENNRKKCKIYVGEIVQELRETVFVNECMRNKRQLTVELIETEPIIDMSYLFGGDYFDGCKSLISIEELDNWNTIKVTNMSHMFNNCESLSFLPDISKWNTSNVTDMNTMFGSCVSISYLPDISKWDTSNITNMSYMFQNCKTLEYLPDISKWDIRRVTKMNRMFDRCNNFEIPEKFKRSIFTF
;
A
#
# COMPACT_ATOMS: atom_id res chain seq x y z
N MET A 1 -27.70 29.16 -17.62
CA MET A 1 -27.98 28.26 -18.77
C MET A 1 -27.77 26.84 -18.33
N TYR A 2 -28.51 25.87 -18.92
CA TYR A 2 -28.40 24.44 -18.53
C TYR A 2 -27.77 23.68 -19.66
N PHE A 3 -26.71 22.94 -19.37
CA PHE A 3 -26.16 21.93 -20.26
C PHE A 3 -26.48 20.56 -19.68
N THR A 4 -27.08 19.68 -20.45
CA THR A 4 -27.41 18.32 -20.02
C THR A 4 -26.89 17.32 -21.04
N ASP A 5 -26.05 16.40 -20.61
CA ASP A 5 -25.64 15.23 -21.38
C ASP A 5 -26.35 13.98 -20.83
N LYS A 6 -27.43 13.58 -21.50
CA LYS A 6 -28.21 12.40 -21.12
C LYS A 6 -27.44 11.08 -21.22
N LYS A 7 -26.45 11.01 -22.13
CA LYS A 7 -25.63 9.80 -22.30
C LYS A 7 -24.70 9.57 -21.14
N ARG A 8 -24.22 10.65 -20.53
CA ARG A 8 -23.30 10.62 -19.38
C ARG A 8 -24.00 10.89 -18.05
N ASP A 9 -25.30 11.22 -18.10
CA ASP A 9 -26.12 11.51 -16.93
C ASP A 9 -25.55 12.65 -16.07
N ILE A 10 -25.23 13.77 -16.73
CA ILE A 10 -24.67 14.96 -16.07
C ILE A 10 -25.39 16.20 -16.55
N THR A 11 -25.63 17.12 -15.62
CA THR A 11 -26.21 18.42 -15.89
C THR A 11 -25.30 19.50 -15.29
N ALA A 12 -24.91 20.48 -16.10
CA ALA A 12 -24.21 21.68 -15.65
C ALA A 12 -25.19 22.84 -15.55
N ILE A 13 -25.14 23.56 -14.45
CA ILE A 13 -26.00 24.70 -14.14
C ILE A 13 -25.08 25.92 -13.97
N GLU A 14 -25.38 27.00 -14.66
CA GLU A 14 -24.73 28.28 -14.44
C GLU A 14 -25.13 28.86 -13.08
N ILE A 15 -24.14 29.19 -12.28
CA ILE A 15 -24.34 29.86 -10.99
C ILE A 15 -24.07 31.34 -11.21
N LYS A 16 -24.96 32.20 -10.74
CA LYS A 16 -24.80 33.66 -10.76
C LYS A 16 -24.37 34.11 -9.37
N GLU A 17 -23.12 34.53 -9.24
CA GLU A 17 -22.51 34.91 -7.97
C GLU A 17 -23.33 35.93 -7.16
N ASP A 18 -23.88 36.95 -7.85
CA ASP A 18 -24.67 38.00 -7.25
C ASP A 18 -26.03 37.52 -6.70
N ILE A 19 -26.55 36.38 -7.20
CA ILE A 19 -27.86 35.83 -6.84
C ILE A 19 -27.71 34.63 -5.89
N ASP A 20 -26.78 33.73 -6.20
CA ASP A 20 -26.69 32.42 -5.56
C ASP A 20 -25.83 32.44 -4.30
N LYS A 21 -25.09 33.55 -4.04
CA LYS A 21 -24.26 33.78 -2.82
C LYS A 21 -23.38 32.60 -2.45
N ILE A 22 -22.68 32.05 -3.46
CA ILE A 22 -21.75 30.95 -3.26
C ILE A 22 -20.33 31.54 -3.22
N ASP A 23 -19.70 31.45 -2.05
CA ASP A 23 -18.41 32.07 -1.76
C ASP A 23 -17.19 31.16 -2.07
N ASN A 24 -17.42 29.85 -2.25
CA ASN A 24 -16.34 28.88 -2.42
C ASN A 24 -16.68 27.85 -3.50
N PHE A 25 -15.74 27.60 -4.40
CA PHE A 25 -15.86 26.63 -5.47
C PHE A 25 -14.68 25.64 -5.42
N LEU A 26 -14.92 24.42 -5.89
CA LEU A 26 -13.85 23.48 -6.13
C LEU A 26 -13.15 23.82 -7.45
N GLU A 27 -11.84 23.91 -7.44
CA GLU A 27 -11.05 24.19 -8.63
C GLU A 27 -10.88 22.96 -9.51
N LEU A 28 -10.80 23.19 -10.82
CA LEU A 28 -10.50 22.15 -11.80
C LEU A 28 -8.98 22.00 -11.97
N ASP A 29 -8.51 20.78 -12.23
CA ASP A 29 -7.10 20.58 -12.54
C ASP A 29 -6.73 21.17 -13.89
N ASP A 30 -5.67 21.97 -13.94
CA ASP A 30 -5.25 22.74 -15.13
C ASP A 30 -4.88 21.84 -16.31
N LYS A 31 -4.44 20.62 -16.02
CA LYS A 31 -4.07 19.63 -17.04
C LYS A 31 -5.27 19.10 -17.83
N LEU A 32 -6.49 19.31 -17.33
CA LEU A 32 -7.72 18.97 -18.05
C LEU A 32 -7.93 19.77 -19.34
N ASN A 33 -7.28 20.93 -19.48
CA ASN A 33 -7.34 21.79 -20.66
C ASN A 33 -6.39 21.36 -21.78
N ASN A 34 -5.56 20.33 -21.56
CA ASN A 34 -4.55 19.91 -22.50
C ASN A 34 -5.09 18.85 -23.48
N GLU A 35 -5.58 19.28 -24.65
CA GLU A 35 -6.16 18.39 -25.68
C GLU A 35 -5.17 17.41 -26.32
N LYS A 36 -3.85 17.60 -26.12
CA LYS A 36 -2.79 16.82 -26.79
C LYS A 36 -2.29 15.64 -25.99
N GLU A 37 -2.59 15.54 -24.71
CA GLU A 37 -2.09 14.45 -23.85
C GLU A 37 -3.18 13.44 -23.53
N LEU A 38 -2.80 12.16 -23.56
CA LEU A 38 -3.68 11.09 -23.12
C LEU A 38 -3.83 11.18 -21.59
N PHE A 39 -5.03 11.48 -21.08
CA PHE A 39 -5.28 11.55 -19.62
C PHE A 39 -4.85 10.31 -18.85
N ALA A 40 -4.84 9.14 -19.49
CA ALA A 40 -4.30 7.92 -18.93
C ALA A 40 -2.84 8.08 -18.49
N ASN A 41 -2.02 8.84 -19.24
CA ASN A 41 -0.62 9.06 -18.89
C ASN A 41 -0.46 10.06 -17.75
N ILE A 42 -1.41 10.99 -17.61
CA ILE A 42 -1.32 12.05 -16.59
C ILE A 42 -1.85 11.56 -15.24
N TYR A 43 -3.01 10.89 -15.25
CA TYR A 43 -3.76 10.61 -14.03
C TYR A 43 -3.78 9.14 -13.60
N SER A 44 -3.32 8.20 -14.44
CA SER A 44 -3.27 6.78 -14.05
C SER A 44 -2.33 6.59 -12.86
N GLY A 45 -2.82 5.93 -11.83
CA GLY A 45 -2.09 5.76 -10.57
C GLY A 45 -2.13 6.97 -9.64
N SER A 46 -2.80 8.06 -10.05
CA SER A 46 -2.95 9.20 -9.16
C SER A 46 -3.81 8.87 -7.96
N SER A 47 -3.41 9.45 -6.84
CA SER A 47 -4.15 9.43 -5.59
C SER A 47 -5.33 10.36 -5.68
N ILE A 48 -6.50 9.86 -5.32
CA ILE A 48 -7.73 10.63 -5.34
C ILE A 48 -8.52 10.47 -4.05
N TYR A 49 -9.38 11.42 -3.81
CA TYR A 49 -10.42 11.29 -2.80
C TYR A 49 -11.77 11.75 -3.36
N ILE A 50 -12.84 11.29 -2.72
CA ILE A 50 -14.23 11.63 -3.06
C ILE A 50 -14.87 12.18 -1.82
N ILE A 51 -15.47 13.34 -1.95
CA ILE A 51 -16.30 13.96 -0.90
C ILE A 51 -17.75 13.64 -1.23
N SER A 52 -18.43 12.93 -0.35
CA SER A 52 -19.81 12.50 -0.58
C SER A 52 -20.69 12.64 0.65
N TYR A 53 -22.01 12.65 0.43
CA TYR A 53 -23.04 12.59 1.46
C TYR A 53 -23.94 11.38 1.22
N PRO A 54 -23.50 10.14 1.50
CA PRO A 54 -24.24 8.94 1.18
C PRO A 54 -25.63 8.98 1.82
N LYS A 55 -26.67 8.78 1.01
CA LYS A 55 -28.08 8.82 1.48
C LYS A 55 -28.47 10.12 2.17
N GLY A 56 -27.80 11.24 1.86
CA GLY A 56 -28.06 12.54 2.49
C GLY A 56 -27.67 12.60 3.97
N LYS A 57 -26.80 11.71 4.43
CA LYS A 57 -26.31 11.67 5.82
C LYS A 57 -25.07 12.56 6.01
N ASN A 58 -24.16 12.13 6.87
CA ASN A 58 -22.94 12.87 7.17
C ASN A 58 -21.98 12.89 5.98
N LEU A 59 -21.11 13.90 5.96
CA LEU A 59 -19.99 14.00 5.03
C LEU A 59 -19.10 12.76 5.20
N GLU A 60 -18.81 12.10 4.10
CA GLU A 60 -17.86 11.00 4.03
C GLU A 60 -16.73 11.31 3.05
N LEU A 61 -15.52 10.99 3.47
CA LEU A 61 -14.32 11.06 2.65
C LEU A 61 -13.86 9.65 2.32
N SER A 62 -13.71 9.37 1.04
CA SER A 62 -13.23 8.08 0.57
C SER A 62 -11.99 8.27 -0.30
N TYR A 63 -10.92 7.59 0.06
CA TYR A 63 -9.61 7.69 -0.61
C TYR A 63 -9.33 6.46 -1.45
N GLY A 64 -8.56 6.64 -2.53
CA GLY A 64 -8.16 5.54 -3.39
C GLY A 64 -7.25 5.97 -4.53
N LEU A 65 -7.00 5.03 -5.43
CA LEU A 65 -6.20 5.23 -6.64
C LEU A 65 -7.07 5.17 -7.88
N ILE A 66 -6.67 5.92 -8.90
CA ILE A 66 -7.15 5.69 -10.27
C ILE A 66 -6.44 4.45 -10.79
N THR A 67 -7.20 3.41 -11.10
CA THR A 67 -6.68 2.12 -11.57
C THR A 67 -6.66 1.99 -13.09
N ASP A 68 -7.59 2.65 -13.76
CA ASP A 68 -7.72 2.59 -15.21
C ASP A 68 -8.45 3.83 -15.73
N ILE A 69 -8.06 4.29 -16.91
CA ILE A 69 -8.70 5.39 -17.63
C ILE A 69 -8.92 4.95 -19.06
N LYS A 70 -10.18 4.86 -19.47
CA LYS A 70 -10.53 4.46 -20.82
C LYS A 70 -11.76 5.22 -21.33
N ASN A 71 -11.63 5.87 -22.47
CA ASN A 71 -12.74 6.60 -23.11
C ASN A 71 -13.47 7.52 -22.13
N GLU A 72 -12.75 8.44 -21.49
CA GLU A 72 -13.27 9.43 -20.52
C GLU A 72 -13.81 8.82 -19.21
N LYS A 73 -13.75 7.51 -19.04
CA LYS A 73 -14.16 6.82 -17.82
C LYS A 73 -12.97 6.62 -16.90
N ILE A 74 -13.17 6.94 -15.64
CA ILE A 74 -12.23 6.70 -14.56
C ILE A 74 -12.67 5.44 -13.82
N LYS A 75 -11.77 4.49 -13.60
CA LYS A 75 -11.95 3.43 -12.60
C LYS A 75 -11.07 3.72 -11.40
N HIS A 76 -11.61 3.57 -10.21
CA HIS A 76 -10.90 3.90 -8.98
C HIS A 76 -11.27 2.97 -7.82
N GLN A 77 -10.43 2.97 -6.78
CA GLN A 77 -10.55 2.12 -5.60
C GLN A 77 -11.22 2.79 -4.40
N CYS A 78 -11.69 4.05 -4.53
CA CYS A 78 -12.38 4.68 -3.42
C CYS A 78 -13.60 3.85 -3.03
N SER A 79 -13.71 3.50 -1.76
CA SER A 79 -14.88 2.81 -1.21
C SER A 79 -16.01 3.82 -1.05
N THR A 80 -17.09 3.70 -1.81
CA THR A 80 -18.22 4.61 -1.76
C THR A 80 -19.51 3.85 -1.51
N GLU A 81 -20.42 4.44 -0.74
CA GLU A 81 -21.75 3.89 -0.50
C GLU A 81 -22.77 4.35 -1.55
N ASN A 82 -23.93 3.67 -1.55
CA ASN A 82 -25.07 4.07 -2.37
C ASN A 82 -25.49 5.51 -2.06
N GLY A 83 -25.62 6.34 -3.08
CA GLY A 83 -25.95 7.75 -2.96
C GLY A 83 -24.73 8.68 -3.06
N SER A 84 -23.52 8.14 -3.28
CA SER A 84 -22.33 8.94 -3.56
C SER A 84 -22.19 9.34 -5.03
N SER A 85 -23.10 8.93 -5.91
CA SER A 85 -23.08 9.34 -7.32
C SER A 85 -23.26 10.86 -7.45
N GLY A 86 -22.50 11.47 -8.34
CA GLY A 86 -22.45 12.94 -8.51
C GLY A 86 -21.36 13.63 -7.70
N SER A 87 -20.70 12.93 -6.79
CA SER A 87 -19.62 13.50 -5.98
C SER A 87 -18.37 13.82 -6.80
N PRO A 88 -17.65 14.90 -6.50
CA PRO A 88 -16.40 15.23 -7.18
C PRO A 88 -15.32 14.22 -6.87
N ILE A 89 -14.51 13.90 -7.87
CA ILE A 89 -13.26 13.17 -7.75
C ILE A 89 -12.13 14.18 -7.74
N LEU A 90 -11.41 14.29 -6.63
CA LEU A 90 -10.34 15.25 -6.42
C LEU A 90 -9.00 14.55 -6.38
N LEU A 91 -7.97 15.23 -6.92
CA LEU A 91 -6.58 14.82 -6.73
C LEU A 91 -6.13 15.10 -5.30
N LEU A 92 -5.46 14.15 -4.68
CA LEU A 92 -5.00 14.30 -3.28
C LEU A 92 -3.83 15.29 -3.15
N ASN A 93 -3.02 15.45 -4.20
CA ASN A 93 -1.82 16.28 -4.18
C ASN A 93 -2.07 17.79 -4.32
N ASN A 94 -3.22 18.19 -4.88
CA ASN A 94 -3.51 19.60 -5.13
C ASN A 94 -4.98 20.00 -4.89
N ASN A 95 -5.80 19.06 -4.40
CA ASN A 95 -7.24 19.24 -4.11
C ASN A 95 -8.08 19.69 -5.31
N LYS A 96 -7.60 19.50 -6.54
CA LYS A 96 -8.31 19.93 -7.76
C LYS A 96 -9.19 18.80 -8.30
N VAL A 97 -10.33 19.17 -8.83
CA VAL A 97 -11.32 18.26 -9.41
C VAL A 97 -10.87 17.77 -10.78
N ILE A 98 -10.94 16.47 -11.00
CA ILE A 98 -10.66 15.84 -12.29
C ILE A 98 -11.89 15.15 -12.89
N GLY A 99 -12.88 14.83 -12.09
CA GLY A 99 -14.03 14.04 -12.56
C GLY A 99 -15.18 14.01 -11.57
N ILE A 100 -16.20 13.25 -11.96
CA ILE A 100 -17.43 13.03 -11.19
C ILE A 100 -17.62 11.52 -10.98
N HIS A 101 -17.86 11.13 -9.74
CA HIS A 101 -18.14 9.75 -9.35
C HIS A 101 -19.54 9.31 -9.84
N LYS A 102 -19.65 8.10 -10.39
CA LYS A 102 -20.92 7.55 -10.94
C LYS A 102 -21.42 6.30 -10.21
N GLY A 103 -20.62 5.66 -9.37
CA GLY A 103 -21.01 4.44 -8.65
C GLY A 103 -20.16 3.23 -8.99
N GLY A 104 -20.51 2.08 -8.39
CA GLY A 104 -19.77 0.82 -8.53
C GLY A 104 -19.93 0.15 -9.89
N TYR A 105 -18.87 -0.51 -10.33
CA TYR A 105 -18.94 -1.52 -11.37
C TYR A 105 -19.44 -2.85 -10.77
N HIS A 106 -20.03 -3.73 -11.60
CA HIS A 106 -20.50 -5.06 -11.17
C HIS A 106 -19.38 -5.96 -10.58
N ASP A 107 -18.12 -5.66 -10.85
CA ASP A 107 -16.97 -6.20 -10.11
C ASP A 107 -16.85 -5.45 -8.78
N LYS A 108 -17.16 -6.12 -7.70
CA LYS A 108 -17.39 -5.58 -6.34
C LYS A 108 -16.26 -4.75 -5.70
N GLU A 109 -15.13 -4.54 -6.39
CA GLU A 109 -13.94 -3.90 -5.82
C GLU A 109 -13.55 -2.57 -6.47
N LEU A 110 -14.22 -2.19 -7.56
CA LEU A 110 -13.90 -0.96 -8.30
C LEU A 110 -15.14 -0.08 -8.48
N ASN A 111 -14.93 1.20 -8.29
CA ASN A 111 -15.92 2.24 -8.56
C ASN A 111 -15.55 3.02 -9.82
N GLY A 112 -16.50 3.74 -10.37
CA GLY A 112 -16.32 4.46 -11.61
C GLY A 112 -16.67 5.93 -11.52
N GLY A 113 -16.03 6.70 -12.40
CA GLY A 113 -16.30 8.10 -12.63
C GLY A 113 -16.16 8.49 -14.09
N VAL A 114 -16.40 9.75 -14.37
CA VAL A 114 -16.23 10.37 -15.69
C VAL A 114 -15.37 11.62 -15.54
N PHE A 115 -14.44 11.83 -16.46
CA PHE A 115 -13.65 13.04 -16.49
C PHE A 115 -14.52 14.26 -16.79
N ILE A 116 -14.25 15.35 -16.07
CA ILE A 116 -15.00 16.59 -16.21
C ILE A 116 -14.60 17.39 -17.48
N ASN A 117 -13.40 17.16 -18.00
CA ASN A 117 -12.89 17.90 -19.16
C ASN A 117 -13.76 17.74 -20.42
N PHE A 118 -14.43 16.60 -20.56
CA PHE A 118 -15.37 16.42 -21.65
C PHE A 118 -16.47 17.50 -21.64
N PHE A 119 -16.96 17.84 -20.46
CA PHE A 119 -17.97 18.90 -20.28
C PHE A 119 -17.39 20.27 -20.55
N ILE A 120 -16.18 20.53 -20.06
CA ILE A 120 -15.47 21.79 -20.32
C ILE A 120 -15.36 22.01 -21.83
N ASN A 121 -14.96 20.97 -22.57
CA ASN A 121 -14.84 21.04 -24.03
C ASN A 121 -16.17 21.23 -24.76
N GLU A 122 -17.25 20.59 -24.29
CA GLU A 122 -18.59 20.79 -24.89
C GLU A 122 -19.17 22.17 -24.56
N ILE A 123 -18.96 22.67 -23.37
CA ILE A 123 -19.35 24.03 -22.96
C ILE A 123 -18.55 25.08 -23.75
N ASN A 124 -17.25 24.88 -23.90
CA ASN A 124 -16.38 25.80 -24.66
C ASN A 124 -16.64 25.83 -26.18
N LYS A 125 -17.24 24.79 -26.74
CA LYS A 125 -17.69 24.78 -28.13
C LYS A 125 -18.92 25.67 -28.39
N ASN A 126 -19.69 25.95 -27.36
CA ASN A 126 -20.79 26.90 -27.44
C ASN A 126 -20.25 28.29 -27.11
N ASP A 127 -20.08 29.15 -28.13
CA ASP A 127 -19.51 30.51 -28.01
C ASP A 127 -20.20 31.41 -26.96
N ASP A 128 -21.43 31.10 -26.58
CA ASP A 128 -22.21 31.80 -25.56
C ASP A 128 -21.87 31.37 -24.10
N LEU A 129 -20.97 30.40 -23.90
CA LEU A 129 -20.73 29.75 -22.61
C LEU A 129 -19.25 29.66 -22.23
N LYS A 130 -18.42 30.61 -22.71
CA LYS A 130 -16.97 30.59 -22.41
C LYS A 130 -16.71 30.64 -20.91
N ILE A 131 -16.29 29.52 -20.34
CA ILE A 131 -15.66 29.47 -19.03
C ILE A 131 -14.25 30.04 -19.17
N ASN A 132 -13.99 31.22 -18.64
CA ASN A 132 -12.66 31.80 -18.54
C ASN A 132 -11.98 31.28 -17.25
N PRO A 133 -10.96 30.44 -17.34
CA PRO A 133 -10.34 29.86 -16.14
C PRO A 133 -9.43 30.81 -15.36
N THR A 134 -9.28 32.08 -15.80
CA THR A 134 -8.21 32.97 -15.34
C THR A 134 -8.62 34.08 -14.36
N ASN A 135 -9.84 34.11 -13.84
CA ASN A 135 -10.24 35.12 -12.85
C ASN A 135 -10.48 34.49 -11.45
N PHE A 136 -9.44 34.00 -10.81
CA PHE A 136 -9.46 33.71 -9.39
C PHE A 136 -8.40 34.56 -8.67
N ASN A 137 -8.87 35.39 -7.75
CA ASN A 137 -8.11 36.34 -6.96
C ASN A 137 -7.22 35.64 -5.92
N GLU A 138 -5.98 36.12 -5.77
CA GLU A 138 -4.97 35.76 -4.75
C GLU A 138 -5.46 35.88 -3.28
N ASN A 139 -6.66 36.44 -3.03
CA ASN A 139 -7.22 36.56 -1.70
C ASN A 139 -7.88 35.29 -1.13
N VAL A 140 -8.04 34.24 -1.92
CA VAL A 140 -8.68 33.00 -1.50
C VAL A 140 -7.67 32.04 -0.85
N GLU A 141 -6.40 32.09 -1.24
CA GLU A 141 -5.36 31.21 -0.70
C GLU A 141 -5.20 31.36 0.83
N ASN A 142 -5.21 32.59 1.35
CA ASN A 142 -5.08 32.85 2.79
C ASN A 142 -6.31 32.46 3.63
N GLN A 143 -7.49 32.32 3.02
CA GLN A 143 -8.71 31.86 3.72
C GLN A 143 -8.89 30.35 3.64
N ILE A 144 -8.36 29.71 2.60
CA ILE A 144 -8.35 28.24 2.46
C ILE A 144 -7.36 27.66 3.46
N GLU A 145 -6.15 28.19 3.59
CA GLU A 145 -5.17 27.75 4.59
C GLU A 145 -5.72 27.81 6.02
N SER A 146 -6.52 28.84 6.35
CA SER A 146 -7.12 28.93 7.71
C SER A 146 -8.25 27.95 7.96
N LYS A 147 -9.04 27.58 6.93
CA LYS A 147 -10.11 26.56 7.02
C LYS A 147 -9.62 25.15 6.85
N ASP A 148 -8.62 24.94 6.02
CA ASP A 148 -7.94 23.64 5.91
C ASP A 148 -7.26 23.27 7.23
N ASN A 149 -6.68 24.25 7.93
CA ASN A 149 -6.17 24.06 9.28
C ASN A 149 -7.28 23.72 10.29
N LEU A 150 -8.49 24.29 10.17
CA LEU A 150 -9.63 23.96 11.04
C LEU A 150 -10.24 22.58 10.74
N ILE A 151 -10.32 22.23 9.45
CA ILE A 151 -10.75 20.90 8.99
C ILE A 151 -9.68 19.87 9.36
N LYS A 152 -8.42 20.21 9.19
CA LYS A 152 -7.27 19.43 9.62
C LYS A 152 -7.28 19.21 11.13
N GLU A 153 -7.46 20.25 11.94
CA GLU A 153 -7.59 20.12 13.40
C GLU A 153 -8.81 19.28 13.84
N LYS A 154 -9.94 19.40 13.14
CA LYS A 154 -11.13 18.59 13.44
C LYS A 154 -10.95 17.14 13.03
N TYR A 155 -10.33 16.90 11.87
CA TYR A 155 -9.97 15.55 11.38
C TYR A 155 -8.91 14.91 12.28
N GLU A 156 -7.92 15.69 12.76
CA GLU A 156 -6.89 15.27 13.71
C GLU A 156 -7.48 14.90 15.08
N LYS A 157 -8.53 15.57 15.51
CA LYS A 157 -9.23 15.27 16.78
C LYS A 157 -10.15 14.05 16.71
N GLU A 158 -10.79 13.82 15.57
CA GLU A 158 -11.74 12.73 15.36
C GLU A 158 -11.08 11.46 14.81
N ASN A 159 -9.93 11.59 14.12
CA ASN A 159 -9.09 10.50 13.63
C ASN A 159 -7.63 10.82 13.95
N PRO A 160 -7.10 10.41 15.10
CA PRO A 160 -5.70 10.66 15.49
C PRO A 160 -4.68 9.87 14.67
N LEU A 161 -4.85 9.83 13.35
CA LEU A 161 -4.06 9.06 12.41
C LEU A 161 -3.22 9.92 11.46
N GLU A 162 -3.15 11.25 11.67
CA GLU A 162 -2.06 12.01 11.06
C GLU A 162 -0.76 11.57 11.71
N ILE A 163 0.02 10.87 10.92
CA ILE A 163 1.44 10.68 11.18
C ILE A 163 2.06 12.07 11.05
N ASN A 164 2.10 12.82 12.16
CA ASN A 164 2.90 14.03 12.25
C ASN A 164 4.35 13.59 12.09
N GLU A 165 4.94 13.79 10.91
CA GLU A 165 6.33 13.39 10.61
C GLU A 165 7.30 13.90 11.66
N ASN A 166 7.04 15.09 12.22
CA ASN A 166 7.84 15.65 13.32
C ASN A 166 7.70 14.89 14.64
N LYS A 167 6.53 14.28 14.93
CA LYS A 167 6.32 13.50 16.15
C LYS A 167 6.94 12.10 16.08
N TYR A 168 7.12 11.56 14.85
CA TYR A 168 7.76 10.26 14.62
C TYR A 168 9.27 10.37 14.45
N ASN A 169 9.80 11.56 14.10
CA ASN A 169 11.26 11.78 14.06
C ASN A 169 11.91 11.78 15.45
N GLU A 170 11.17 12.00 16.53
CA GLU A 170 11.68 11.92 17.91
C GLU A 170 11.59 10.51 18.53
N LYS A 171 10.65 9.65 18.07
CA LYS A 171 10.64 8.22 18.39
C LYS A 171 11.06 7.45 17.16
N LYS A 172 12.12 6.63 17.27
CA LYS A 172 12.58 5.72 16.22
C LYS A 172 11.45 4.75 15.87
N VAL A 173 10.60 5.13 14.92
CA VAL A 173 9.47 4.33 14.44
C VAL A 173 10.00 3.24 13.53
N ASN A 174 9.53 2.01 13.72
CA ASN A 174 9.84 0.92 12.81
C ASN A 174 9.22 1.18 11.43
N ARG A 175 10.07 1.23 10.41
CA ARG A 175 9.68 1.40 9.01
C ARG A 175 10.53 0.53 8.11
N MET A 176 9.99 0.13 6.97
CA MET A 176 10.75 -0.55 5.92
C MET A 176 10.18 -0.20 4.55
N LYS A 177 11.08 -0.14 3.55
CA LYS A 177 10.71 0.04 2.15
C LYS A 177 10.85 -1.26 1.40
N LEU A 178 9.84 -1.58 0.63
CA LEU A 178 9.67 -2.84 -0.08
C LEU A 178 9.58 -2.56 -1.58
N LYS A 179 10.33 -3.30 -2.38
CA LYS A 179 10.27 -3.21 -3.83
C LYS A 179 9.79 -4.54 -4.41
N TYR A 180 8.84 -4.44 -5.32
CA TYR A 180 8.22 -5.58 -5.99
C TYR A 180 8.43 -5.48 -7.50
N ASP A 181 8.77 -6.59 -8.14
CA ASP A 181 8.79 -6.69 -9.61
C ASP A 181 7.36 -6.76 -10.15
N ILE A 182 7.09 -6.01 -11.23
CA ILE A 182 5.78 -5.92 -11.87
C ILE A 182 5.89 -6.41 -13.30
N LYS A 183 5.11 -7.43 -13.63
CA LYS A 183 4.97 -7.93 -14.99
C LYS A 183 3.88 -7.18 -15.74
N GLN A 184 3.97 -7.13 -17.06
CA GLN A 184 2.96 -6.50 -17.92
C GLN A 184 1.56 -7.14 -17.77
N THR A 185 1.52 -8.41 -17.39
CA THR A 185 0.28 -9.18 -17.21
C THR A 185 -0.36 -9.04 -15.84
N ASP A 186 0.36 -8.44 -14.86
CA ASP A 186 -0.12 -8.39 -13.48
C ASP A 186 -1.30 -7.43 -13.37
N LYS A 187 -2.39 -7.91 -12.81
CA LYS A 187 -3.56 -7.11 -12.43
C LYS A 187 -3.49 -6.66 -10.97
N SER A 188 -2.93 -7.51 -10.13
CA SER A 188 -2.65 -7.24 -8.72
C SER A 188 -1.42 -8.03 -8.30
N ILE A 189 -0.71 -7.57 -7.28
CA ILE A 189 0.36 -8.31 -6.64
C ILE A 189 0.12 -8.44 -5.15
N LYS A 190 0.59 -9.55 -4.59
CA LYS A 190 0.63 -9.79 -3.17
C LYS A 190 1.82 -9.05 -2.57
N ILE A 191 1.56 -8.22 -1.57
CA ILE A 191 2.58 -7.41 -0.89
C ILE A 191 2.84 -7.87 0.55
N PHE A 192 1.85 -8.48 1.20
CA PHE A 192 2.00 -9.08 2.53
C PHE A 192 1.25 -10.41 2.62
N GLY A 193 1.63 -11.24 3.58
CA GLY A 193 0.90 -12.45 3.88
C GLY A 193 -0.45 -12.16 4.54
N LYS A 194 -1.46 -12.96 4.20
CA LYS A 194 -2.83 -12.80 4.70
C LYS A 194 -2.89 -12.77 6.24
N LYS A 195 -2.25 -13.75 6.90
CA LYS A 195 -2.26 -13.85 8.37
C LYS A 195 -1.56 -12.65 9.03
N PHE A 196 -0.46 -12.15 8.44
CA PHE A 196 0.18 -10.94 8.94
C PHE A 196 -0.77 -9.75 8.91
N VAL A 197 -1.49 -9.57 7.81
CA VAL A 197 -2.49 -8.50 7.66
C VAL A 197 -3.61 -8.64 8.69
N GLU A 198 -4.16 -9.84 8.85
CA GLU A 198 -5.22 -10.12 9.83
C GLU A 198 -4.78 -9.78 11.27
N ASN A 199 -3.55 -10.18 11.66
CA ASN A 199 -3.03 -10.00 13.01
C ASN A 199 -2.59 -8.56 13.33
N ASN A 200 -2.23 -7.77 12.29
CA ASN A 200 -1.57 -6.46 12.48
C ASN A 200 -2.29 -5.29 11.79
N ARG A 201 -3.50 -5.48 11.26
CA ARG A 201 -4.23 -4.49 10.46
C ARG A 201 -4.32 -3.10 11.12
N LYS A 202 -4.51 -3.07 12.44
CA LYS A 202 -4.61 -1.82 13.22
C LYS A 202 -3.26 -1.29 13.71
N LYS A 203 -2.19 -2.08 13.59
CA LYS A 203 -0.86 -1.76 14.12
C LYS A 203 0.10 -1.23 13.07
N CYS A 204 -0.31 -1.23 11.81
CA CYS A 204 0.52 -0.79 10.71
C CYS A 204 -0.27 0.06 9.72
N LYS A 205 0.45 0.94 9.06
CA LYS A 205 0.01 1.64 7.84
C LYS A 205 0.99 1.34 6.73
N ILE A 206 0.52 1.46 5.49
CA ILE A 206 1.36 1.34 4.31
C ILE A 206 1.28 2.61 3.47
N TYR A 207 2.41 2.95 2.84
CA TYR A 207 2.44 3.94 1.77
C TYR A 207 2.62 3.23 0.44
N VAL A 208 1.78 3.56 -0.53
CA VAL A 208 1.91 3.15 -1.92
C VAL A 208 2.06 4.41 -2.75
N GLY A 209 3.28 4.77 -3.12
CA GLY A 209 3.61 6.12 -3.55
C GLY A 209 3.49 7.09 -2.38
N GLU A 210 2.72 8.17 -2.55
CA GLU A 210 2.48 9.19 -1.51
C GLU A 210 1.23 8.91 -0.66
N ILE A 211 0.54 7.77 -0.87
CA ILE A 211 -0.73 7.50 -0.23
C ILE A 211 -0.57 6.59 0.97
N VAL A 212 -1.06 7.07 2.11
CA VAL A 212 -1.25 6.24 3.31
C VAL A 212 -2.50 5.39 3.14
N GLN A 213 -2.36 4.10 3.41
CA GLN A 213 -3.45 3.14 3.36
C GLN A 213 -3.41 2.22 4.58
N GLU A 214 -4.54 1.58 4.86
CA GLU A 214 -4.56 0.47 5.80
C GLU A 214 -3.73 -0.70 5.28
N LEU A 215 -3.15 -1.46 6.21
CA LEU A 215 -2.43 -2.69 5.90
C LEU A 215 -3.35 -3.64 5.11
N ARG A 216 -2.88 -4.13 3.97
CA ARG A 216 -3.61 -5.03 3.07
C ARG A 216 -2.71 -6.08 2.46
N GLU A 217 -3.29 -7.17 2.01
CA GLU A 217 -2.57 -8.29 1.41
C GLU A 217 -2.07 -8.01 -0.01
N THR A 218 -2.89 -7.32 -0.81
CA THR A 218 -2.65 -7.11 -2.25
C THR A 218 -2.78 -5.64 -2.64
N VAL A 219 -2.06 -5.26 -3.69
CA VAL A 219 -2.19 -3.97 -4.37
C VAL A 219 -2.54 -4.21 -5.83
N PHE A 220 -3.52 -3.50 -6.36
CA PHE A 220 -3.82 -3.52 -7.78
C PHE A 220 -2.73 -2.81 -8.58
N VAL A 221 -2.37 -3.39 -9.71
CA VAL A 221 -1.31 -2.89 -10.59
C VAL A 221 -1.93 -2.08 -11.72
N ASN A 222 -1.61 -0.80 -11.79
CA ASN A 222 -2.01 0.09 -12.87
C ASN A 222 -0.97 0.12 -14.00
N GLU A 223 -1.30 0.79 -15.09
CA GLU A 223 -0.44 0.90 -16.26
C GLU A 223 0.90 1.61 -15.96
N CYS A 224 0.87 2.65 -15.13
CA CYS A 224 2.08 3.37 -14.73
C CYS A 224 3.05 2.45 -13.97
N MET A 225 2.54 1.60 -13.07
CA MET A 225 3.35 0.60 -12.35
C MET A 225 3.91 -0.44 -13.31
N ARG A 226 3.12 -0.92 -14.29
CA ARG A 226 3.59 -1.84 -15.33
C ARG A 226 4.70 -1.23 -16.17
N ASN A 227 4.58 0.04 -16.57
CA ASN A 227 5.59 0.75 -17.34
C ASN A 227 6.90 0.92 -16.56
N LYS A 228 6.82 1.21 -15.26
CA LYS A 228 7.97 1.27 -14.35
C LYS A 228 8.53 -0.11 -14.01
N ARG A 229 7.79 -1.19 -14.25
CA ARG A 229 8.10 -2.57 -13.87
C ARG A 229 8.43 -2.76 -12.39
N GLN A 230 8.08 -1.80 -11.57
CA GLN A 230 8.40 -1.83 -10.14
C GLN A 230 7.34 -1.10 -9.33
N LEU A 231 7.01 -1.67 -8.17
CA LEU A 231 6.19 -1.03 -7.14
C LEU A 231 7.02 -0.87 -5.87
N THR A 232 6.99 0.32 -5.29
CA THR A 232 7.53 0.57 -3.96
C THR A 232 6.38 0.72 -2.97
N VAL A 233 6.49 -0.01 -1.86
CA VAL A 233 5.57 0.05 -0.71
C VAL A 233 6.40 0.34 0.53
N GLU A 234 5.98 1.27 1.36
CA GLU A 234 6.58 1.50 2.67
C GLU A 234 5.62 1.00 3.74
N LEU A 235 6.13 0.18 4.68
CA LEU A 235 5.39 -0.28 5.86
C LEU A 235 5.86 0.53 7.07
N ILE A 236 4.90 1.05 7.84
CA ILE A 236 5.16 1.78 9.08
C ILE A 236 4.39 1.13 10.22
N GLU A 237 5.10 0.82 11.29
CA GLU A 237 4.50 0.35 12.54
C GLU A 237 3.93 1.54 13.31
N THR A 238 2.66 1.51 13.62
CA THR A 238 1.97 2.53 14.44
C THR A 238 1.79 2.10 15.88
N GLU A 239 1.69 0.79 16.10
CA GLU A 239 1.66 0.15 17.42
C GLU A 239 2.60 -1.06 17.43
N PRO A 240 3.19 -1.45 18.58
CA PRO A 240 4.15 -2.54 18.63
C PRO A 240 3.62 -3.86 18.08
N ILE A 241 4.33 -4.41 17.10
CA ILE A 241 4.08 -5.74 16.55
C ILE A 241 4.67 -6.79 17.49
N ILE A 242 3.84 -7.78 17.82
CA ILE A 242 4.25 -8.94 18.62
C ILE A 242 4.37 -10.18 17.70
N ASP A 243 3.58 -10.22 16.66
CA ASP A 243 3.52 -11.33 15.71
C ASP A 243 3.91 -10.85 14.30
N MET A 244 5.11 -11.22 13.88
CA MET A 244 5.64 -10.97 12.53
C MET A 244 5.48 -12.20 11.62
N SER A 245 4.73 -13.21 12.06
CA SER A 245 4.50 -14.38 11.23
C SER A 245 3.84 -14.01 9.90
N TYR A 246 4.22 -14.70 8.86
CA TYR A 246 3.69 -14.48 7.51
C TYR A 246 3.88 -13.05 6.96
N LEU A 247 4.84 -12.26 7.46
CA LEU A 247 5.03 -10.88 6.98
C LEU A 247 5.03 -10.80 5.44
N PHE A 248 5.84 -11.62 4.79
CA PHE A 248 5.85 -11.78 3.34
C PHE A 248 5.49 -13.19 2.89
N GLY A 249 5.37 -14.10 3.82
CA GLY A 249 5.09 -15.49 3.55
C GLY A 249 3.60 -15.79 3.37
N GLY A 250 3.32 -16.99 2.92
CA GLY A 250 1.97 -17.53 2.81
C GLY A 250 1.92 -19.01 3.13
N ASP A 251 0.72 -19.55 3.21
CA ASP A 251 0.53 -20.99 3.34
C ASP A 251 0.91 -21.67 2.02
N TYR A 252 1.54 -22.85 2.09
CA TYR A 252 1.97 -23.65 0.95
C TYR A 252 2.86 -22.89 -0.04
N PHE A 253 2.32 -22.39 -1.16
CA PHE A 253 3.04 -21.71 -2.25
C PHE A 253 2.62 -20.24 -2.42
N ASP A 254 2.01 -19.64 -1.43
CA ASP A 254 1.34 -18.34 -1.51
C ASP A 254 2.13 -17.19 -0.85
N GLY A 255 3.46 -17.14 -1.07
CA GLY A 255 4.32 -16.03 -0.61
C GLY A 255 4.32 -14.80 -1.52
N CYS A 256 4.97 -13.73 -1.10
CA CYS A 256 5.18 -12.52 -1.88
C CYS A 256 6.27 -12.76 -2.95
N LYS A 257 5.93 -13.52 -3.99
CA LYS A 257 6.88 -13.97 -5.01
C LYS A 257 7.52 -12.86 -5.81
N SER A 258 6.86 -11.72 -5.93
CA SER A 258 7.36 -10.53 -6.64
C SER A 258 8.24 -9.63 -5.77
N LEU A 259 8.42 -9.91 -4.48
CA LEU A 259 9.28 -9.13 -3.59
C LEU A 259 10.74 -9.31 -3.99
N ILE A 260 11.41 -8.21 -4.39
CA ILE A 260 12.80 -8.24 -4.87
C ILE A 260 13.78 -7.58 -3.90
N SER A 261 13.35 -6.61 -3.09
CA SER A 261 14.23 -6.01 -2.07
C SER A 261 13.45 -5.46 -0.89
N ILE A 262 14.15 -5.41 0.24
CA ILE A 262 13.68 -4.82 1.50
C ILE A 262 14.76 -3.87 1.98
N GLU A 263 14.41 -2.62 2.27
CA GLU A 263 15.31 -1.60 2.81
C GLU A 263 14.84 -1.20 4.22
N GLU A 264 15.74 -0.75 5.08
CA GLU A 264 15.50 -0.26 6.45
C GLU A 264 15.01 -1.35 7.46
N LEU A 265 14.94 -2.61 7.06
CA LEU A 265 14.54 -3.72 7.94
C LEU A 265 15.59 -4.01 9.04
N ASP A 266 16.86 -3.67 8.79
CA ASP A 266 17.98 -3.77 9.73
C ASP A 266 17.75 -2.93 11.00
N ASN A 267 16.98 -1.86 10.89
CA ASN A 267 16.66 -0.96 11.98
C ASN A 267 15.36 -1.33 12.73
N TRP A 268 14.65 -2.35 12.28
CA TRP A 268 13.39 -2.77 12.91
C TRP A 268 13.60 -3.30 14.32
N ASN A 269 12.95 -2.71 15.30
CA ASN A 269 13.02 -3.15 16.69
C ASN A 269 12.15 -4.39 16.93
N THR A 270 12.79 -5.54 17.09
CA THR A 270 12.10 -6.84 17.26
C THR A 270 11.92 -7.28 18.71
N ILE A 271 12.26 -6.42 19.69
CA ILE A 271 12.29 -6.81 21.13
C ILE A 271 10.96 -7.37 21.65
N LYS A 272 9.83 -6.99 21.07
CA LYS A 272 8.51 -7.49 21.47
C LYS A 272 8.01 -8.66 20.64
N VAL A 273 8.75 -9.06 19.60
CA VAL A 273 8.32 -10.11 18.67
C VAL A 273 8.48 -11.48 19.31
N THR A 274 7.41 -12.25 19.28
CA THR A 274 7.36 -13.62 19.82
C THR A 274 7.23 -14.68 18.74
N ASN A 275 6.78 -14.29 17.54
CA ASN A 275 6.52 -15.21 16.43
C ASN A 275 7.08 -14.65 15.12
N MET A 276 8.00 -15.39 14.48
CA MET A 276 8.60 -15.09 13.18
C MET A 276 8.35 -16.21 12.17
N SER A 277 7.39 -17.10 12.45
CA SER A 277 7.12 -18.24 11.56
C SER A 277 6.64 -17.78 10.17
N HIS A 278 7.07 -18.47 9.12
CA HIS A 278 6.71 -18.18 7.74
C HIS A 278 7.03 -16.76 7.22
N MET A 279 7.87 -16.01 7.94
CA MET A 279 8.07 -14.58 7.68
C MET A 279 8.46 -14.27 6.23
N PHE A 280 9.34 -15.07 5.64
CA PHE A 280 9.82 -14.94 4.25
C PHE A 280 9.44 -16.15 3.39
N ASN A 281 8.56 -17.02 3.86
CA ASN A 281 8.23 -18.25 3.15
C ASN A 281 7.73 -17.98 1.72
N ASN A 282 8.32 -18.68 0.74
CA ASN A 282 8.02 -18.53 -0.69
C ASN A 282 8.28 -17.11 -1.28
N CYS A 283 9.21 -16.34 -0.72
CA CYS A 283 9.71 -15.11 -1.34
C CYS A 283 10.69 -15.48 -2.47
N GLU A 284 10.16 -15.99 -3.57
CA GLU A 284 10.94 -16.63 -4.64
C GLU A 284 11.90 -15.67 -5.37
N SER A 285 11.57 -14.37 -5.48
CA SER A 285 12.42 -13.37 -6.17
C SER A 285 13.37 -12.62 -5.24
N LEU A 286 13.28 -12.82 -3.92
CA LEU A 286 14.15 -12.16 -2.94
C LEU A 286 15.52 -12.82 -2.97
N SER A 287 16.53 -12.12 -3.47
CA SER A 287 17.89 -12.66 -3.64
C SER A 287 18.83 -12.36 -2.46
N PHE A 288 18.51 -11.36 -1.65
CA PHE A 288 19.28 -11.00 -0.45
C PHE A 288 18.37 -10.38 0.62
N LEU A 289 18.82 -10.46 1.86
CA LEU A 289 18.18 -9.82 3.00
C LEU A 289 19.06 -8.67 3.50
N PRO A 290 18.48 -7.58 4.05
CA PRO A 290 19.23 -6.59 4.80
C PRO A 290 19.91 -7.21 6.03
N ASP A 291 20.80 -6.46 6.69
CA ASP A 291 21.49 -6.93 7.89
C ASP A 291 20.53 -7.10 9.09
N ILE A 292 19.99 -8.30 9.24
CA ILE A 292 19.13 -8.70 10.36
C ILE A 292 19.90 -9.28 11.55
N SER A 293 21.24 -9.17 11.55
CA SER A 293 22.10 -9.69 12.63
C SER A 293 21.81 -9.04 14.01
N LYS A 294 21.31 -7.80 13.99
CA LYS A 294 20.99 -7.01 15.18
C LYS A 294 19.61 -7.26 15.76
N TRP A 295 18.81 -8.08 15.16
CA TRP A 295 17.48 -8.38 15.68
C TRP A 295 17.55 -9.01 17.06
N ASN A 296 16.74 -8.50 17.97
CA ASN A 296 16.56 -9.12 19.27
C ASN A 296 15.55 -10.26 19.12
N THR A 297 16.04 -11.50 19.24
CA THR A 297 15.23 -12.71 19.11
C THR A 297 14.92 -13.39 20.46
N SER A 298 15.32 -12.77 21.57
CA SER A 298 15.22 -13.35 22.91
C SER A 298 13.78 -13.72 23.33
N ASN A 299 12.76 -13.07 22.77
CA ASN A 299 11.35 -13.37 23.06
C ASN A 299 10.71 -14.27 21.98
N VAL A 300 11.42 -14.63 20.92
CA VAL A 300 10.88 -15.44 19.84
C VAL A 300 10.77 -16.90 20.26
N THR A 301 9.60 -17.49 20.06
CA THR A 301 9.30 -18.87 20.37
C THR A 301 9.10 -19.76 19.14
N ASP A 302 8.75 -19.17 18.00
CA ASP A 302 8.47 -19.89 16.74
C ASP A 302 9.18 -19.24 15.55
N MET A 303 10.03 -20.03 14.87
CA MET A 303 10.71 -19.70 13.61
C MET A 303 10.40 -20.75 12.53
N ASN A 304 9.28 -21.46 12.66
CA ASN A 304 8.87 -22.46 11.67
C ASN A 304 8.84 -21.87 10.27
N THR A 305 9.48 -22.52 9.31
CA THR A 305 9.44 -22.17 7.89
C THR A 305 9.87 -20.70 7.59
N MET A 306 10.61 -20.06 8.48
CA MET A 306 10.90 -18.61 8.38
C MET A 306 11.49 -18.22 7.01
N PHE A 307 12.41 -19.02 6.47
CA PHE A 307 13.04 -18.82 5.15
C PHE A 307 12.66 -19.93 4.16
N GLY A 308 11.62 -20.70 4.45
CA GLY A 308 11.23 -21.81 3.59
C GLY A 308 10.99 -21.41 2.16
N SER A 309 11.53 -22.15 1.21
CA SER A 309 11.39 -21.91 -0.24
C SER A 309 11.83 -20.52 -0.72
N CYS A 310 12.81 -19.92 -0.06
CA CYS A 310 13.53 -18.75 -0.57
C CYS A 310 14.56 -19.21 -1.60
N VAL A 311 14.08 -19.52 -2.80
CA VAL A 311 14.88 -20.20 -3.83
C VAL A 311 15.90 -19.32 -4.55
N SER A 312 15.92 -18.01 -4.29
CA SER A 312 16.87 -17.05 -4.87
C SER A 312 17.90 -16.51 -3.87
N ILE A 313 17.74 -16.76 -2.57
CA ILE A 313 18.70 -16.32 -1.56
C ILE A 313 19.95 -17.21 -1.61
N SER A 314 21.11 -16.63 -1.93
CA SER A 314 22.38 -17.35 -1.96
C SER A 314 23.16 -17.31 -0.66
N TYR A 315 22.95 -16.30 0.17
CA TYR A 315 23.55 -16.17 1.50
C TYR A 315 22.61 -15.42 2.45
N LEU A 316 22.77 -15.69 3.74
CA LEU A 316 22.03 -15.01 4.81
C LEU A 316 22.98 -14.03 5.53
N PRO A 317 22.46 -12.91 6.10
CA PRO A 317 23.20 -12.10 7.06
C PRO A 317 23.67 -12.93 8.25
N ASP A 318 24.61 -12.39 9.04
CA ASP A 318 25.13 -13.09 10.22
C ASP A 318 24.08 -13.27 11.31
N ILE A 319 23.35 -14.39 11.26
CA ILE A 319 22.35 -14.79 12.25
C ILE A 319 22.94 -15.62 13.41
N SER A 320 24.28 -15.77 13.48
CA SER A 320 24.96 -16.57 14.53
C SER A 320 24.70 -16.05 15.94
N LYS A 321 24.42 -14.75 16.07
CA LYS A 321 24.22 -14.05 17.35
C LYS A 321 22.78 -14.04 17.84
N TRP A 322 21.85 -14.61 17.08
CA TRP A 322 20.46 -14.68 17.52
C TRP A 322 20.33 -15.48 18.81
N ASP A 323 19.61 -14.93 19.78
CA ASP A 323 19.24 -15.66 20.98
C ASP A 323 18.12 -16.64 20.65
N THR A 324 18.45 -17.92 20.68
CA THR A 324 17.51 -19.00 20.36
C THR A 324 17.02 -19.76 21.58
N SER A 325 17.35 -19.29 22.79
CA SER A 325 17.09 -19.99 24.06
C SER A 325 15.61 -20.21 24.35
N ASN A 326 14.70 -19.39 23.77
CA ASN A 326 13.26 -19.51 23.95
C ASN A 326 12.54 -20.18 22.77
N ILE A 327 13.26 -20.53 21.70
CA ILE A 327 12.64 -21.12 20.52
C ILE A 327 12.21 -22.56 20.81
N THR A 328 10.99 -22.88 20.45
CA THR A 328 10.41 -24.23 20.58
C THR A 328 10.21 -24.93 19.23
N ASN A 329 10.12 -24.18 18.13
CA ASN A 329 9.84 -24.71 16.80
C ASN A 329 10.73 -24.06 15.73
N MET A 330 11.57 -24.86 15.09
CA MET A 330 12.44 -24.53 13.95
C MET A 330 12.15 -25.43 12.73
N SER A 331 11.00 -26.13 12.70
CA SER A 331 10.69 -27.02 11.59
C SER A 331 10.68 -26.26 10.27
N TYR A 332 11.22 -26.87 9.23
CA TYR A 332 11.23 -26.34 7.85
C TYR A 332 11.91 -24.96 7.68
N MET A 333 12.66 -24.46 8.68
CA MET A 333 13.16 -23.08 8.72
C MET A 333 13.90 -22.66 7.45
N PHE A 334 14.71 -23.56 6.87
CA PHE A 334 15.46 -23.33 5.64
C PHE A 334 15.04 -24.31 4.52
N GLN A 335 13.91 -25.00 4.67
CA GLN A 335 13.49 -25.98 3.67
C GLN A 335 13.50 -25.39 2.26
N ASN A 336 14.03 -26.17 1.29
CA ASN A 336 14.02 -25.81 -0.12
C ASN A 336 14.76 -24.49 -0.47
N CYS A 337 15.72 -24.06 0.34
CA CYS A 337 16.63 -22.96 0.01
C CYS A 337 17.74 -23.47 -0.92
N LYS A 338 17.39 -23.70 -2.19
CA LYS A 338 18.24 -24.41 -3.16
C LYS A 338 19.50 -23.65 -3.56
N THR A 339 19.45 -22.33 -3.53
CA THR A 339 20.56 -21.45 -3.93
C THR A 339 21.43 -21.01 -2.75
N LEU A 340 21.03 -21.34 -1.51
CA LEU A 340 21.79 -20.96 -0.34
C LEU A 340 23.13 -21.73 -0.32
N GLU A 341 24.24 -21.02 -0.55
CA GLU A 341 25.60 -21.55 -0.64
C GLU A 341 26.36 -21.51 0.67
N TYR A 342 25.97 -20.58 1.54
CA TYR A 342 26.61 -20.37 2.82
C TYR A 342 25.58 -20.20 3.94
N LEU A 343 25.77 -20.95 5.03
CA LEU A 343 25.01 -20.82 6.26
C LEU A 343 25.92 -20.19 7.32
N PRO A 344 25.52 -19.05 7.96
CA PRO A 344 26.27 -18.50 9.09
C PRO A 344 26.46 -19.54 10.19
N ASP A 345 27.52 -19.37 11.02
CA ASP A 345 27.81 -20.33 12.10
C ASP A 345 26.71 -20.39 13.16
N ILE A 346 25.74 -21.24 12.95
CA ILE A 346 24.63 -21.49 13.88
C ILE A 346 25.00 -22.57 14.94
N SER A 347 26.24 -23.02 15.02
CA SER A 347 26.68 -24.03 15.99
C SER A 347 26.45 -23.59 17.45
N LYS A 348 26.40 -22.27 17.71
CA LYS A 348 26.17 -21.69 19.03
C LYS A 348 24.72 -21.54 19.43
N TRP A 349 23.78 -21.75 18.52
CA TRP A 349 22.35 -21.65 18.85
C TRP A 349 21.95 -22.60 19.97
N ASP A 350 21.21 -22.10 20.94
CA ASP A 350 20.65 -22.91 22.01
C ASP A 350 19.40 -23.65 21.55
N ILE A 351 19.46 -24.98 21.48
CA ILE A 351 18.33 -25.83 21.03
C ILE A 351 17.70 -26.63 22.16
N ARG A 352 18.03 -26.34 23.41
CA ARG A 352 17.53 -27.12 24.56
C ARG A 352 16.02 -27.10 24.72
N ARG A 353 15.35 -26.03 24.27
CA ARG A 353 13.90 -25.86 24.29
C ARG A 353 13.21 -26.25 22.96
N VAL A 354 13.98 -26.54 21.93
CA VAL A 354 13.43 -26.89 20.62
C VAL A 354 12.81 -28.26 20.67
N THR A 355 11.48 -28.32 20.53
CA THR A 355 10.70 -29.55 20.50
C THR A 355 10.33 -29.99 19.08
N LYS A 356 10.37 -29.06 18.13
CA LYS A 356 10.04 -29.30 16.70
C LYS A 356 11.16 -28.75 15.82
N MET A 357 11.80 -29.64 15.04
CA MET A 357 12.91 -29.28 14.14
C MET A 357 12.88 -30.12 12.85
N ASN A 358 11.72 -30.64 12.48
CA ASN A 358 11.58 -31.54 11.36
C ASN A 358 11.92 -30.85 10.04
N ARG A 359 12.70 -31.52 9.17
CA ARG A 359 13.01 -31.05 7.82
C ARG A 359 13.58 -29.63 7.74
N MET A 360 14.29 -29.18 8.79
CA MET A 360 14.82 -27.80 8.89
C MET A 360 15.66 -27.42 7.66
N PHE A 361 16.41 -28.37 7.11
CA PHE A 361 17.31 -28.19 5.95
C PHE A 361 16.92 -29.09 4.76
N ASP A 362 15.70 -29.56 4.71
CA ASP A 362 15.26 -30.43 3.61
C ASP A 362 15.47 -29.73 2.26
N ARG A 363 16.12 -30.43 1.30
CA ARG A 363 16.49 -29.89 -0.04
C ARG A 363 17.46 -28.69 -0.03
N CYS A 364 18.29 -28.57 1.01
CA CYS A 364 19.45 -27.68 1.05
C CYS A 364 20.71 -28.52 0.82
N ASN A 365 21.39 -28.36 -0.32
CA ASN A 365 22.47 -29.27 -0.71
C ASN A 365 23.84 -28.57 -0.85
N ASN A 366 23.94 -27.24 -0.62
CA ASN A 366 25.09 -26.46 -1.02
C ASN A 366 26.00 -26.06 0.17
N PHE A 367 25.68 -26.47 1.39
CA PHE A 367 26.47 -26.19 2.59
C PHE A 367 26.47 -27.36 3.57
N GLU A 368 27.47 -27.37 4.46
CA GLU A 368 27.55 -28.39 5.50
C GLU A 368 26.62 -28.06 6.67
N ILE A 369 25.77 -29.01 7.06
CA ILE A 369 24.86 -28.86 8.20
C ILE A 369 25.62 -29.18 9.49
N PRO A 370 25.63 -28.26 10.50
CA PRO A 370 26.29 -28.53 11.76
C PRO A 370 25.76 -29.77 12.47
N GLU A 371 26.65 -30.54 13.12
CA GLU A 371 26.39 -31.91 13.65
C GLU A 371 25.12 -31.96 14.52
N LYS A 372 24.90 -30.98 15.40
CA LYS A 372 23.75 -30.98 16.30
C LYS A 372 22.39 -30.87 15.59
N PHE A 373 22.35 -30.43 14.34
CA PHE A 373 21.14 -30.32 13.54
C PHE A 373 20.92 -31.52 12.61
N LYS A 374 21.88 -32.43 12.48
CA LYS A 374 21.77 -33.59 11.58
C LYS A 374 20.62 -34.51 11.94
N ARG A 375 20.20 -34.54 13.23
CA ARG A 375 19.00 -35.29 13.65
C ARG A 375 17.70 -34.77 13.03
N SER A 376 17.66 -33.50 12.64
CA SER A 376 16.47 -32.88 12.00
C SER A 376 16.21 -33.41 10.57
N ILE A 377 17.20 -34.07 9.96
CA ILE A 377 17.09 -34.61 8.61
C ILE A 377 16.31 -35.92 8.58
N PHE A 378 16.28 -36.68 9.69
CA PHE A 378 15.79 -38.06 9.74
C PHE A 378 14.45 -38.24 10.46
N THR A 379 13.80 -37.17 10.91
CA THR A 379 12.45 -37.32 11.52
C THR A 379 11.38 -37.21 10.44
N PHE A 380 10.77 -38.35 10.14
CA PHE A 380 9.64 -38.56 9.24
C PHE A 380 8.34 -37.98 9.82
#